data_97b7c5f727e7a8cbf5d61af68283f5c4
#
_entry.id   97b7c5f727e7a8cbf5d61af68283f5c4
#
_cell.length_a   1.000
_cell.length_b   1.000
_cell.length_c   1.000
_cell.angle_alpha   90.00
_cell.angle_beta   90.00
_cell.angle_gamma   90.00
#
_symmetry.space_group_name_H-M   'P 1'
#
loop_
_entity.id
_entity.type
_entity.pdbx_description
1 polymer ?
#
loop_
_entity_poly.entity_id
_entity_poly.type
_entity_poly.pdbx_seq_one_letter_code
_entity_poly.pdbx_strand_id
1 'polypeptide(L)'
;KELKDRILSDGRCFPGGILKVDNFINHQMDPALMREMSLELVRRFSGHKINKVITIEASGIAPAIMVGFYLNVPVLFAKKKTPSTMENMLTTEVYSFTKERTYTVCVSGDYLTKDDHVLFIDDFLANGNAALGIIDLINKAGATLEGMGFLIEKGFQKGGNELRSKGIHVESLAIIDSLDNCTITLR
;
A
#
# COMPACT_ATOMS: atom_id res chain seq x y z
N LYS A 1 5.62 -17.14 -4.44
CA LYS A 1 4.97 -18.25 -5.14
C LYS A 1 3.53 -18.43 -4.66
N GLU A 2 3.33 -18.62 -3.38
CA GLU A 2 2.00 -18.89 -2.79
C GLU A 2 0.94 -17.83 -3.12
N LEU A 3 1.29 -16.53 -3.01
CA LEU A 3 0.37 -15.45 -3.37
C LEU A 3 -0.05 -15.54 -4.84
N LYS A 4 0.89 -15.77 -5.76
CA LYS A 4 0.57 -15.88 -7.19
C LYS A 4 -0.35 -17.06 -7.47
N ASP A 5 -0.10 -18.20 -6.83
CA ASP A 5 -0.95 -19.39 -6.96
C ASP A 5 -2.38 -19.11 -6.45
N ARG A 6 -2.52 -18.38 -5.33
CA ARG A 6 -3.84 -17.98 -4.79
C ARG A 6 -4.57 -16.97 -5.67
N ILE A 7 -3.86 -16.02 -6.27
CA ILE A 7 -4.47 -15.09 -7.22
C ILE A 7 -5.05 -15.85 -8.41
N LEU A 8 -4.32 -16.82 -8.94
CA LEU A 8 -4.77 -17.60 -10.09
C LEU A 8 -5.93 -18.55 -9.75
N SER A 9 -5.93 -19.16 -8.56
CA SER A 9 -6.96 -20.11 -8.15
C SER A 9 -8.23 -19.45 -7.63
N ASP A 10 -8.09 -18.40 -6.82
CA ASP A 10 -9.17 -17.82 -6.03
C ASP A 10 -9.53 -16.38 -6.44
N GLY A 11 -8.65 -15.71 -7.18
CA GLY A 11 -8.91 -14.38 -7.71
C GLY A 11 -9.96 -14.40 -8.81
N ARG A 12 -10.77 -13.32 -8.88
CA ARG A 12 -11.79 -13.17 -9.91
C ARG A 12 -11.51 -11.94 -10.75
N CYS A 13 -11.44 -12.13 -12.04
CA CYS A 13 -11.29 -11.06 -13.01
C CYS A 13 -12.62 -10.63 -13.58
N PHE A 14 -12.86 -9.34 -13.69
CA PHE A 14 -14.03 -8.72 -14.29
C PHE A 14 -13.63 -7.77 -15.41
N PRO A 15 -14.55 -7.48 -16.36
CA PRO A 15 -14.30 -6.51 -17.41
C PRO A 15 -13.86 -5.14 -16.86
N GLY A 16 -12.99 -4.43 -17.60
CA GLY A 16 -12.47 -3.13 -17.19
C GLY A 16 -11.19 -3.18 -16.34
N GLY A 17 -10.48 -4.29 -16.35
CA GLY A 17 -9.22 -4.44 -15.62
C GLY A 17 -9.39 -4.55 -14.11
N ILE A 18 -10.48 -5.17 -13.67
CA ILE A 18 -10.82 -5.37 -12.26
C ILE A 18 -10.40 -6.76 -11.83
N LEU A 19 -9.60 -6.83 -10.75
CA LEU A 19 -9.28 -8.06 -10.05
C LEU A 19 -9.87 -8.01 -8.64
N LYS A 20 -10.67 -9.01 -8.30
CA LYS A 20 -11.17 -9.22 -6.94
C LYS A 20 -10.38 -10.32 -6.23
N VAL A 21 -9.87 -9.98 -5.06
CA VAL A 21 -9.16 -10.87 -4.14
C VAL A 21 -9.78 -10.77 -2.73
N ASP A 22 -11.05 -10.42 -2.67
CA ASP A 22 -11.77 -10.11 -1.45
C ASP A 22 -12.06 -11.33 -0.56
N ASN A 23 -11.91 -12.51 -1.09
CA ASN A 23 -12.08 -13.75 -0.35
C ASN A 23 -10.83 -14.22 0.42
N PHE A 24 -9.66 -13.59 0.21
CA PHE A 24 -8.44 -13.96 0.93
C PHE A 24 -7.50 -12.80 1.30
N ILE A 25 -7.70 -11.58 0.77
CA ILE A 25 -6.83 -10.42 1.06
C ILE A 25 -7.58 -9.26 1.72
N ASN A 26 -8.59 -8.67 1.05
CA ASN A 26 -9.06 -7.35 1.42
C ASN A 26 -10.53 -7.22 1.80
N HIS A 27 -11.15 -8.33 2.13
CA HIS A 27 -12.45 -8.39 2.79
C HIS A 27 -12.44 -9.52 3.80
N GLN A 28 -12.49 -10.77 3.35
CA GLN A 28 -12.05 -11.90 4.14
C GLN A 28 -10.53 -12.05 3.96
N MET A 29 -9.81 -12.25 5.04
CA MET A 29 -8.35 -12.35 5.02
C MET A 29 -7.90 -13.73 5.49
N ASP A 30 -6.93 -14.30 4.76
CA ASP A 30 -6.22 -15.50 5.20
C ASP A 30 -5.01 -15.08 6.04
N PRO A 31 -5.02 -15.32 7.36
CA PRO A 31 -3.96 -14.82 8.23
C PRO A 31 -2.61 -15.53 8.00
N ALA A 32 -2.61 -16.79 7.62
CA ALA A 32 -1.37 -17.51 7.30
C ALA A 32 -0.70 -16.94 6.05
N LEU A 33 -1.48 -16.69 4.99
CA LEU A 33 -0.98 -16.03 3.78
C LEU A 33 -0.50 -14.61 4.10
N MET A 34 -1.25 -13.85 4.91
CA MET A 34 -0.87 -12.50 5.31
C MET A 34 0.47 -12.47 6.03
N ARG A 35 0.72 -13.44 6.90
CA ARG A 35 2.01 -13.61 7.59
C ARG A 35 3.14 -13.82 6.59
N GLU A 36 2.99 -14.75 5.66
CA GLU A 36 4.03 -15.07 4.66
C GLU A 36 4.32 -13.88 3.74
N MET A 37 3.28 -13.18 3.29
CA MET A 37 3.44 -11.96 2.49
C MET A 37 4.20 -10.88 3.25
N SER A 38 3.85 -10.66 4.51
CA SER A 38 4.49 -9.65 5.36
C SER A 38 5.95 -9.97 5.65
N LEU A 39 6.27 -11.22 5.92
CA LEU A 39 7.66 -11.66 6.11
C LEU A 39 8.50 -11.42 4.84
N GLU A 40 7.96 -11.69 3.67
CA GLU A 40 8.67 -11.44 2.41
C GLU A 40 8.90 -9.94 2.17
N LEU A 41 7.93 -9.08 2.49
CA LEU A 41 8.13 -7.64 2.44
C LEU A 41 9.23 -7.18 3.40
N VAL A 42 9.21 -7.66 4.64
CA VAL A 42 10.26 -7.36 5.63
C VAL A 42 11.63 -7.76 5.10
N ARG A 43 11.75 -8.95 4.50
CA ARG A 43 13.00 -9.42 3.90
C ARG A 43 13.50 -8.48 2.80
N ARG A 44 12.60 -8.04 1.92
CA ARG A 44 12.95 -7.16 0.78
C ARG A 44 13.41 -5.77 1.20
N PHE A 45 12.97 -5.31 2.36
CA PHE A 45 13.37 -4.01 2.92
C PHE A 45 14.42 -4.10 4.02
N SER A 46 15.07 -5.25 4.20
CA SER A 46 16.02 -5.49 5.30
C SER A 46 17.22 -4.56 5.32
N GLY A 47 17.59 -3.95 4.18
CA GLY A 47 18.69 -2.99 4.08
C GLY A 47 18.34 -1.56 4.54
N HIS A 48 17.09 -1.29 4.89
CA HIS A 48 16.63 0.03 5.29
C HIS A 48 16.48 0.16 6.81
N LYS A 49 16.76 1.36 7.33
CA LYS A 49 16.47 1.71 8.73
C LYS A 49 15.06 2.27 8.80
N ILE A 50 14.12 1.44 9.20
CA ILE A 50 12.70 1.79 9.30
C ILE A 50 12.32 1.86 10.78
N ASN A 51 11.73 2.98 11.20
CA ASN A 51 11.23 3.14 12.56
C ASN A 51 9.71 3.36 12.63
N LYS A 52 9.05 3.40 11.48
CA LYS A 52 7.59 3.54 11.40
C LYS A 52 7.06 2.94 10.09
N VAL A 53 5.93 2.27 10.18
CA VAL A 53 5.15 1.84 9.02
C VAL A 53 3.95 2.76 8.87
N ILE A 54 3.65 3.19 7.65
CA ILE A 54 2.46 3.96 7.33
C ILE A 54 1.61 3.22 6.30
N THR A 55 0.30 3.34 6.41
CA THR A 55 -0.66 2.80 5.46
C THR A 55 -1.87 3.74 5.35
N ILE A 56 -2.85 3.37 4.53
CA ILE A 56 -4.13 4.07 4.43
C ILE A 56 -5.25 3.09 4.79
N GLU A 57 -6.23 3.56 5.56
CA GLU A 57 -7.44 2.75 5.84
C GLU A 57 -8.18 2.40 4.53
N ALA A 58 -8.82 1.22 4.40
CA ALA A 58 -8.90 0.21 5.46
C ALA A 58 -8.04 -1.02 5.14
N SER A 59 -8.01 -1.49 3.90
CA SER A 59 -7.45 -2.79 3.50
C SER A 59 -5.92 -2.89 3.61
N GLY A 60 -5.22 -1.76 3.63
CA GLY A 60 -3.78 -1.72 3.87
C GLY A 60 -3.38 -1.98 5.32
N ILE A 61 -4.31 -1.83 6.28
CA ILE A 61 -4.01 -1.97 7.71
C ILE A 61 -3.55 -3.39 8.06
N ALA A 62 -4.17 -4.42 7.49
CA ALA A 62 -3.82 -5.80 7.80
C ALA A 62 -2.35 -6.14 7.46
N PRO A 63 -1.87 -5.94 6.23
CA PRO A 63 -0.45 -6.18 5.94
C PRO A 63 0.47 -5.21 6.68
N ALA A 64 0.06 -3.97 6.88
CA ALA A 64 0.89 -2.98 7.59
C ALA A 64 1.12 -3.36 9.06
N ILE A 65 0.08 -3.81 9.77
CA ILE A 65 0.23 -4.22 11.17
C ILE A 65 1.13 -5.45 11.31
N MET A 66 1.07 -6.38 10.36
CA MET A 66 1.94 -7.56 10.37
C MET A 66 3.41 -7.18 10.10
N VAL A 67 3.66 -6.28 9.14
CA VAL A 67 5.01 -5.76 8.88
C VAL A 67 5.54 -5.02 10.10
N GLY A 68 4.74 -4.15 10.71
CA GLY A 68 5.11 -3.42 11.92
C GLY A 68 5.41 -4.35 13.09
N PHE A 69 4.66 -5.43 13.24
CA PHE A 69 4.91 -6.46 14.24
C PHE A 69 6.30 -7.10 14.07
N TYR A 70 6.65 -7.51 12.83
CA TYR A 70 7.95 -8.14 12.56
C TYR A 70 9.12 -7.16 12.65
N LEU A 71 8.93 -5.91 12.29
CA LEU A 71 9.94 -4.85 12.44
C LEU A 71 10.01 -4.29 13.86
N ASN A 72 9.03 -4.59 14.71
CA ASN A 72 8.86 -4.03 16.04
C ASN A 72 8.83 -2.50 16.04
N VAL A 73 8.02 -1.94 15.17
CA VAL A 73 7.83 -0.49 15.03
C VAL A 73 6.34 -0.13 15.03
N PRO A 74 5.98 1.10 15.42
CA PRO A 74 4.59 1.54 15.37
C PRO A 74 4.08 1.61 13.94
N VAL A 75 2.76 1.44 13.80
CA VAL A 75 2.04 1.53 12.53
C VAL A 75 1.05 2.68 12.62
N LEU A 76 1.18 3.62 11.70
CA LEU A 76 0.29 4.77 11.54
C LEU A 76 -0.59 4.56 10.31
N PHE A 77 -1.90 4.68 10.45
CA PHE A 77 -2.76 4.67 9.28
C PHE A 77 -3.37 6.03 9.00
N ALA A 78 -3.23 6.48 7.77
CA ALA A 78 -3.86 7.70 7.28
C ALA A 78 -5.37 7.48 7.16
N LYS A 79 -6.13 8.48 7.53
CA LYS A 79 -7.60 8.45 7.55
C LYS A 79 -8.16 9.15 6.32
N LYS A 80 -9.23 8.59 5.76
CA LYS A 80 -9.94 9.16 4.61
C LYS A 80 -10.98 10.22 4.99
N LYS A 81 -11.15 10.47 6.27
CA LYS A 81 -11.99 11.54 6.79
C LYS A 81 -11.21 12.31 7.82
N THR A 82 -11.42 13.62 7.84
CA THR A 82 -10.85 14.51 8.83
C THR A 82 -11.63 14.36 10.15
N PRO A 83 -11.07 13.74 11.20
CA PRO A 83 -11.73 13.71 12.51
C PRO A 83 -11.75 15.12 13.12
N SER A 84 -12.89 15.51 13.69
CA SER A 84 -13.05 16.81 14.35
C SER A 84 -12.16 17.01 15.58
N THR A 85 -11.64 15.92 16.13
CA THR A 85 -10.79 15.90 17.32
C THR A 85 -9.29 15.87 17.02
N MET A 86 -8.89 15.82 15.75
CA MET A 86 -7.47 15.76 15.37
C MET A 86 -6.86 17.15 15.36
N GLU A 87 -5.88 17.35 16.23
CA GLU A 87 -5.04 18.53 16.24
C GLU A 87 -3.78 18.30 15.39
N ASN A 88 -3.08 19.38 15.00
CA ASN A 88 -1.83 19.33 14.22
C ASN A 88 -1.92 18.42 12.99
N MET A 89 -2.98 18.60 12.22
CA MET A 89 -3.31 17.70 11.11
C MET A 89 -2.54 18.04 9.84
N LEU A 90 -1.93 17.01 9.23
CA LEU A 90 -1.39 17.05 7.88
C LEU A 90 -2.41 16.43 6.93
N THR A 91 -2.72 17.11 5.84
CA THR A 91 -3.72 16.67 4.87
C THR A 91 -3.16 16.67 3.46
N THR A 92 -3.74 15.83 2.63
CA THR A 92 -3.50 15.79 1.18
C THR A 92 -4.76 15.37 0.46
N GLU A 93 -4.87 15.75 -0.81
CA GLU A 93 -5.97 15.36 -1.68
C GLU A 93 -5.54 14.19 -2.58
N VAL A 94 -6.37 13.17 -2.66
CA VAL A 94 -6.14 11.98 -3.48
C VAL A 94 -7.32 11.80 -4.43
N TYR A 95 -7.04 11.64 -5.72
CA TYR A 95 -8.06 11.31 -6.71
C TYR A 95 -8.26 9.81 -6.79
N SER A 96 -9.51 9.37 -6.69
CA SER A 96 -9.90 7.96 -6.87
C SER A 96 -10.50 7.77 -8.25
N PHE A 97 -9.82 7.00 -9.09
CA PHE A 97 -10.34 6.63 -10.43
C PHE A 97 -11.58 5.73 -10.33
N THR A 98 -11.62 4.84 -9.34
CA THR A 98 -12.76 3.94 -9.15
C THR A 98 -14.04 4.67 -8.77
N LYS A 99 -13.92 5.71 -7.93
CA LYS A 99 -15.06 6.50 -7.45
C LYS A 99 -15.22 7.83 -8.20
N GLU A 100 -14.33 8.11 -9.16
CA GLU A 100 -14.28 9.35 -9.95
C GLU A 100 -14.43 10.62 -9.10
N ARG A 101 -13.75 10.63 -7.96
CA ARG A 101 -13.79 11.77 -7.03
C ARG A 101 -12.48 11.94 -6.27
N THR A 102 -12.25 13.17 -5.83
CA THR A 102 -11.18 13.51 -4.91
C THR A 102 -11.63 13.31 -3.47
N TYR A 103 -10.77 12.77 -2.63
CA TYR A 103 -11.00 12.65 -1.19
C TYR A 103 -9.78 13.12 -0.41
N THR A 104 -10.01 13.59 0.81
CA THR A 104 -8.96 14.05 1.71
C THR A 104 -8.40 12.88 2.51
N VAL A 105 -7.07 12.79 2.57
CA VAL A 105 -6.35 11.86 3.42
C VAL A 105 -5.57 12.67 4.45
N CYS A 106 -5.58 12.22 5.70
CA CYS A 106 -4.94 12.96 6.79
C CYS A 106 -4.24 12.06 7.80
N VAL A 107 -3.19 12.61 8.41
CA VAL A 107 -2.50 12.06 9.58
C VAL A 107 -2.26 13.18 10.60
N SER A 108 -2.12 12.82 11.87
CA SER A 108 -1.64 13.76 12.88
C SER A 108 -0.12 13.97 12.73
N GLY A 109 0.32 15.22 12.73
CA GLY A 109 1.73 15.59 12.80
C GLY A 109 2.39 15.23 14.13
N ASP A 110 1.62 14.85 15.15
CA ASP A 110 2.13 14.32 16.41
C ASP A 110 2.73 12.93 16.25
N TYR A 111 2.26 12.16 15.25
CA TYR A 111 2.68 10.79 15.00
C TYR A 111 3.51 10.60 13.74
N LEU A 112 3.71 11.66 12.96
CA LEU A 112 4.57 11.64 11.79
C LEU A 112 5.46 12.89 11.83
N THR A 113 6.75 12.69 12.07
CA THR A 113 7.72 13.75 12.33
C THR A 113 8.97 13.62 11.49
N LYS A 114 9.82 14.63 11.53
CA LYS A 114 11.12 14.67 10.82
C LYS A 114 12.09 13.55 11.23
N ASP A 115 11.88 12.93 12.39
CA ASP A 115 12.73 11.85 12.88
C ASP A 115 12.28 10.48 12.39
N ASP A 116 11.17 10.41 11.66
CA ASP A 116 10.63 9.17 11.17
C ASP A 116 11.24 8.74 9.84
N HIS A 117 11.61 7.45 9.79
CA HIS A 117 12.03 6.73 8.60
C HIS A 117 10.94 5.71 8.27
N VAL A 118 10.19 5.96 7.22
CA VAL A 118 8.86 5.39 7.01
C VAL A 118 8.87 4.39 5.86
N LEU A 119 8.26 3.23 6.09
CA LEU A 119 7.89 2.27 5.06
C LEU A 119 6.38 2.36 4.83
N PHE A 120 5.97 2.64 3.60
CA PHE A 120 4.56 2.61 3.20
C PHE A 120 4.17 1.19 2.77
N ILE A 121 3.09 0.66 3.33
CA ILE A 121 2.54 -0.66 2.99
C ILE A 121 1.09 -0.49 2.57
N ASP A 122 0.71 -1.12 1.45
CA ASP A 122 -0.67 -1.15 0.98
C ASP A 122 -0.96 -2.49 0.28
N ASP A 123 -2.23 -2.78 0.04
CA ASP A 123 -2.64 -4.01 -0.65
C ASP A 123 -2.42 -3.94 -2.15
N PHE A 124 -2.88 -2.87 -2.82
CA PHE A 124 -2.81 -2.69 -4.27
C PHE A 124 -2.03 -1.44 -4.68
N LEU A 125 -1.24 -1.60 -5.73
CA LEU A 125 -0.66 -0.49 -6.49
C LEU A 125 -1.24 -0.52 -7.91
N ALA A 126 -1.95 0.54 -8.27
CA ALA A 126 -2.57 0.69 -9.59
C ALA A 126 -2.09 1.98 -10.26
N ASN A 127 -2.86 3.06 -10.19
CA ASN A 127 -2.46 4.35 -10.74
C ASN A 127 -1.46 5.11 -9.87
N GLY A 128 -1.32 4.73 -8.60
CA GLY A 128 -0.33 5.31 -7.69
C GLY A 128 -0.79 6.58 -6.99
N ASN A 129 -2.04 6.99 -7.12
CA ASN A 129 -2.52 8.24 -6.52
C ASN A 129 -2.49 8.22 -4.99
N ALA A 130 -2.87 7.10 -4.37
CA ALA A 130 -2.77 6.94 -2.92
C ALA A 130 -1.32 7.03 -2.45
N ALA A 131 -0.40 6.38 -3.16
CA ALA A 131 1.03 6.45 -2.86
C ALA A 131 1.59 7.88 -2.99
N LEU A 132 1.19 8.62 -4.03
CA LEU A 132 1.58 10.02 -4.20
C LEU A 132 1.05 10.90 -3.05
N GLY A 133 -0.16 10.64 -2.58
CA GLY A 133 -0.71 11.32 -1.41
C GLY A 133 0.09 11.05 -0.14
N ILE A 134 0.51 9.82 0.08
CA ILE A 134 1.38 9.47 1.20
C ILE A 134 2.73 10.17 1.10
N ILE A 135 3.33 10.26 -0.08
CA ILE A 135 4.57 11.01 -0.31
C ILE A 135 4.38 12.47 0.11
N ASP A 136 3.27 13.09 -0.27
CA ASP A 136 2.98 14.48 0.10
C ASP A 136 2.88 14.65 1.62
N LEU A 137 2.19 13.73 2.31
CA LEU A 137 2.11 13.76 3.78
C LEU A 137 3.47 13.60 4.46
N ILE A 138 4.29 12.68 3.97
CA ILE A 138 5.64 12.43 4.48
C ILE A 138 6.51 13.69 4.28
N ASN A 139 6.42 14.33 3.11
CA ASN A 139 7.15 15.56 2.84
C ASN A 139 6.70 16.72 3.74
N LYS A 140 5.40 16.86 3.97
CA LYS A 140 4.83 17.87 4.88
C LYS A 140 5.29 17.67 6.32
N ALA A 141 5.48 16.43 6.73
CA ALA A 141 6.00 16.10 8.06
C ALA A 141 7.53 16.29 8.17
N GLY A 142 8.22 16.42 7.04
CA GLY A 142 9.68 16.42 6.99
C GLY A 142 10.30 15.03 7.25
N ALA A 143 9.50 13.98 7.21
CA ALA A 143 9.96 12.60 7.41
C ALA A 143 10.70 12.06 6.17
N THR A 144 11.34 10.92 6.34
CA THR A 144 12.07 10.23 5.26
C THR A 144 11.28 9.01 4.81
N LEU A 145 11.00 8.91 3.51
CA LEU A 145 10.43 7.73 2.90
C LEU A 145 11.54 6.73 2.58
N GLU A 146 11.53 5.56 3.22
CA GLU A 146 12.50 4.49 2.98
C GLU A 146 12.12 3.58 1.82
N GLY A 147 10.84 3.37 1.61
CA GLY A 147 10.33 2.54 0.52
C GLY A 147 8.83 2.33 0.58
N MET A 148 8.32 1.61 -0.42
CA MET A 148 6.91 1.26 -0.55
C MET A 148 6.76 -0.21 -0.90
N GLY A 149 5.95 -0.92 -0.12
CA GLY A 149 5.64 -2.33 -0.32
C GLY A 149 4.16 -2.54 -0.61
N PHE A 150 3.88 -3.36 -1.62
CA PHE A 150 2.52 -3.69 -2.04
C PHE A 150 2.36 -5.21 -2.16
N LEU A 151 1.17 -5.70 -1.86
CA LEU A 151 0.87 -7.11 -2.07
C LEU A 151 0.71 -7.39 -3.56
N ILE A 152 -0.06 -6.59 -4.27
CA ILE A 152 -0.39 -6.76 -5.68
C ILE A 152 -0.18 -5.43 -6.43
N GLU A 153 0.53 -5.49 -7.55
CA GLU A 153 0.70 -4.38 -8.46
C GLU A 153 0.02 -4.69 -9.80
N LYS A 154 -0.79 -3.77 -10.28
CA LYS A 154 -1.28 -3.79 -11.66
C LYS A 154 -0.20 -3.17 -12.55
N GLY A 155 0.69 -4.02 -13.08
CA GLY A 155 1.86 -3.61 -13.84
C GLY A 155 1.54 -2.94 -15.18
N PHE A 156 0.31 -3.12 -15.69
CA PHE A 156 -0.19 -2.45 -16.90
C PHE A 156 -0.68 -1.02 -16.62
N GLN A 157 -0.73 -0.58 -15.38
CA GLN A 157 -1.04 0.79 -14.98
C GLN A 157 0.23 1.55 -14.59
N LYS A 158 0.17 2.87 -14.58
CA LYS A 158 1.36 3.73 -14.52
C LYS A 158 2.04 3.82 -13.14
N GLY A 159 1.33 3.46 -12.06
CA GLY A 159 1.77 3.78 -10.70
C GLY A 159 3.15 3.25 -10.34
N GLY A 160 3.41 1.97 -10.62
CA GLY A 160 4.70 1.36 -10.30
C GLY A 160 5.88 2.00 -11.04
N ASN A 161 5.74 2.21 -12.34
CA ASN A 161 6.78 2.84 -13.14
C ASN A 161 7.02 4.29 -12.71
N GLU A 162 5.96 5.03 -12.41
CA GLU A 162 6.06 6.42 -11.97
C GLU A 162 6.79 6.54 -10.62
N LEU A 163 6.47 5.70 -9.66
CA LEU A 163 7.13 5.70 -8.36
C LEU A 163 8.61 5.30 -8.47
N ARG A 164 8.91 4.25 -9.23
CA ARG A 164 10.29 3.80 -9.45
C ARG A 164 11.12 4.85 -10.20
N SER A 165 10.53 5.58 -11.15
CA SER A 165 11.21 6.68 -11.85
C SER A 165 11.60 7.84 -10.94
N LYS A 166 10.95 7.98 -9.81
CA LYS A 166 11.29 8.96 -8.76
C LYS A 166 12.43 8.48 -7.84
N GLY A 167 13.00 7.31 -8.08
CA GLY A 167 14.05 6.72 -7.25
C GLY A 167 13.54 6.04 -5.99
N ILE A 168 12.24 5.80 -5.86
CA ILE A 168 11.65 5.12 -4.70
C ILE A 168 11.87 3.61 -4.82
N HIS A 169 12.33 2.98 -3.75
CA HIS A 169 12.40 1.52 -3.66
C HIS A 169 10.98 0.96 -3.50
N VAL A 170 10.44 0.44 -4.58
CA VAL A 170 9.10 -0.16 -4.65
C VAL A 170 9.22 -1.67 -4.79
N GLU A 171 8.60 -2.40 -3.89
CA GLU A 171 8.48 -3.86 -3.93
C GLU A 171 7.03 -4.26 -4.02
N SER A 172 6.71 -5.11 -4.99
CA SER A 172 5.38 -5.70 -5.17
C SER A 172 5.52 -7.21 -5.19
N LEU A 173 4.74 -7.92 -4.36
CA LEU A 173 4.88 -9.37 -4.22
C LEU A 173 4.34 -10.13 -5.44
N ALA A 174 3.30 -9.60 -6.06
CA ALA A 174 2.76 -10.11 -7.32
C ALA A 174 2.52 -8.94 -8.28
N ILE A 175 3.00 -9.07 -9.50
CA ILE A 175 2.80 -8.06 -10.55
C ILE A 175 1.93 -8.68 -11.64
N ILE A 176 0.79 -8.04 -11.91
CA ILE A 176 -0.15 -8.46 -12.94
C ILE A 176 0.20 -7.70 -14.21
N ASP A 177 0.59 -8.43 -15.25
CA ASP A 177 0.92 -7.83 -16.54
C ASP A 177 -0.32 -7.50 -17.37
N SER A 178 -1.37 -8.30 -17.24
CA SER A 178 -2.62 -8.10 -17.99
C SER A 178 -3.81 -8.73 -17.29
N LEU A 179 -4.97 -8.11 -17.46
CA LEU A 179 -6.30 -8.63 -17.12
C LEU A 179 -7.19 -8.67 -18.37
N ASP A 180 -6.61 -8.69 -19.54
CA ASP A 180 -7.35 -8.68 -20.82
C ASP A 180 -8.19 -9.95 -20.98
N ASN A 181 -9.41 -9.78 -21.49
CA ASN A 181 -10.36 -10.86 -21.67
C ASN A 181 -10.64 -11.67 -20.38
N CYS A 182 -10.59 -10.99 -19.24
CA CYS A 182 -10.74 -11.63 -17.91
C CYS A 182 -9.76 -12.79 -17.68
N THR A 183 -8.58 -12.70 -18.27
CA THR A 183 -7.47 -13.64 -18.06
C THR A 183 -6.38 -12.95 -17.24
N ILE A 184 -6.00 -13.58 -16.12
CA ILE A 184 -4.96 -13.05 -15.23
C ILE A 184 -3.60 -13.50 -15.74
N THR A 185 -2.76 -12.54 -16.16
CA THR A 185 -1.37 -12.80 -16.56
C THR A 185 -0.44 -12.19 -15.52
N LEU A 186 0.35 -13.02 -14.87
CA LEU A 186 1.33 -12.62 -13.85
C LEU A 186 2.76 -12.61 -14.40
N ARG A 187 3.56 -11.67 -13.92
CA ARG A 187 5.01 -11.63 -14.13
C ARG A 187 5.74 -12.57 -13.18
#